data_dfe9ac0e76c4391431654382fba673c3
#
_entry.id   dfe9ac0e76c4391431654382fba673c3
#
_cell.length_a   1.000
_cell.length_b   1.000
_cell.length_c   1.000
_cell.angle_alpha   90.00
_cell.angle_beta   90.00
_cell.angle_gamma   90.00
#
_symmetry.space_group_name_H-M   'P 1'
#
loop_
_entity.id
_entity.type
_entity.pdbx_description
1 polymer ?
#
loop_
_entity_poly.entity_id
_entity_poly.type
_entity_poly.pdbx_seq_one_letter_code
_entity_poly.pdbx_strand_id
1 'polypeptide(L)'
;MLKLSISKVLFEDILLKNITTIEKDATKYWKKEFLEPKIIGDNIFYDIKCIEKIVFVNTFGEDKPQIIVECNKIEYLEDKNIFKIFIGKI
;
A
#
# COMPACT_ATOMS: atom_id res chain seq x y z
N MET A 1 -4.67 4.51 -9.92
CA MET A 1 -3.55 3.67 -9.46
C MET A 1 -2.88 4.30 -8.25
N LEU A 2 -2.65 3.54 -7.21
CA LEU A 2 -2.05 4.05 -5.98
C LEU A 2 -0.56 4.29 -6.15
N LYS A 3 -0.07 5.45 -5.73
CA LYS A 3 1.36 5.78 -5.71
C LYS A 3 1.87 5.87 -4.28
N LEU A 4 2.99 5.23 -4.00
CA LEU A 4 3.67 5.28 -2.71
C LEU A 4 5.11 5.74 -2.89
N SER A 5 5.47 6.82 -2.20
CA SER A 5 6.86 7.27 -2.14
C SER A 5 7.59 6.49 -1.07
N ILE A 6 8.73 5.90 -1.42
CA ILE A 6 9.52 5.07 -0.52
C ILE A 6 11.00 5.44 -0.55
N SER A 7 11.74 4.97 0.44
CA SER A 7 13.17 5.21 0.51
C SER A 7 13.92 4.45 -0.57
N LYS A 8 15.14 4.86 -0.85
CA LYS A 8 16.01 4.17 -1.79
C LYS A 8 16.25 2.72 -1.39
N VAL A 9 16.51 2.47 -0.11
CA VAL A 9 16.79 1.13 0.40
C VAL A 9 15.56 0.23 0.20
N LEU A 10 14.39 0.71 0.55
CA LEU A 10 13.15 -0.05 0.38
C LEU A 10 12.85 -0.31 -1.10
N PHE A 11 13.08 0.68 -1.95
CA PHE A 11 12.89 0.55 -3.40
C PHE A 11 13.80 -0.55 -3.97
N GLU A 12 15.08 -0.56 -3.59
CA GLU A 12 16.03 -1.58 -4.02
C GLU A 12 15.64 -2.97 -3.51
N ASP A 13 15.21 -3.07 -2.25
CA ASP A 13 14.76 -4.34 -1.67
C ASP A 13 13.55 -4.92 -2.42
N ILE A 14 12.64 -4.07 -2.86
CA ILE A 14 11.50 -4.50 -3.69
C ILE A 14 11.98 -5.01 -5.04
N LEU A 15 12.88 -4.28 -5.70
CA LEU A 15 13.43 -4.66 -7.00
C LEU A 15 14.16 -6.00 -6.94
N LEU A 16 14.90 -6.23 -5.87
CA LEU A 16 15.67 -7.46 -5.66
C LEU A 16 14.82 -8.59 -5.07
N LYS A 17 13.55 -8.34 -4.81
CA LYS A 17 12.60 -9.30 -4.23
C LYS A 17 13.04 -9.79 -2.83
N ASN A 18 13.78 -8.94 -2.11
CA ASN A 18 14.19 -9.24 -0.72
C ASN A 18 13.04 -9.09 0.25
N ILE A 19 12.04 -8.27 -0.09
CA ILE A 19 10.83 -8.08 0.71
C ILE A 19 9.60 -8.32 -0.16
N THR A 20 8.56 -8.86 0.46
CA THR A 20 7.29 -9.14 -0.19
C THR A 20 6.11 -8.44 0.48
N THR A 21 6.37 -7.75 1.57
CA THR A 21 5.34 -7.01 2.31
C THR A 21 5.86 -5.65 2.71
N ILE A 22 4.93 -4.68 2.77
CA ILE A 22 5.21 -3.32 3.27
C ILE A 22 4.14 -2.97 4.28
N GLU A 23 4.54 -2.32 5.37
CA GLU A 23 3.63 -1.82 6.37
C GLU A 23 3.50 -0.30 6.28
N LYS A 24 2.28 0.20 6.45
CA LYS A 24 1.97 1.63 6.52
C LYS A 24 1.11 1.90 7.74
N ASP A 25 1.44 2.95 8.47
CA ASP A 25 0.62 3.38 9.60
C ASP A 25 -0.79 3.71 9.12
N ALA A 26 -1.79 3.27 9.87
CA ALA A 26 -3.19 3.54 9.54
C ALA A 26 -3.57 4.96 9.96
N THR A 27 -2.91 5.95 9.36
CA THR A 27 -3.23 7.35 9.53
C THR A 27 -4.57 7.66 8.86
N LYS A 28 -5.14 8.81 9.15
CA LYS A 28 -6.37 9.26 8.50
C LYS A 28 -6.23 9.28 6.98
N TYR A 29 -5.06 9.71 6.48
CA TYR A 29 -4.77 9.74 5.05
C TYR A 29 -4.80 8.33 4.44
N TRP A 30 -4.08 7.37 5.03
CA TRP A 30 -4.00 6.01 4.50
C TRP A 30 -5.31 5.24 4.66
N LYS A 31 -6.06 5.50 5.72
CA LYS A 31 -7.42 4.94 5.85
C LYS A 31 -8.30 5.38 4.70
N LYS A 32 -8.22 6.64 4.30
CA LYS A 32 -8.98 7.16 3.16
C LYS A 32 -8.54 6.52 1.85
N GLU A 33 -7.25 6.26 1.69
CA GLU A 33 -6.70 5.65 0.47
C GLU A 33 -7.03 4.16 0.35
N PHE A 34 -7.06 3.42 1.45
CA PHE A 34 -7.21 1.97 1.44
C PHE A 34 -8.60 1.46 1.79
N LEU A 35 -9.41 2.25 2.45
CA LEU A 35 -10.74 1.84 2.91
C LEU A 35 -11.84 2.56 2.16
N GLU A 36 -12.94 1.86 1.92
CA GLU A 36 -14.15 2.46 1.38
C GLU A 36 -15.33 2.16 2.32
N PRO A 37 -16.23 3.13 2.53
CA PRO A 37 -17.40 2.92 3.37
C PRO A 37 -18.42 2.03 2.65
N LYS A 38 -19.05 1.16 3.43
CA LYS A 38 -20.12 0.29 2.98
C LYS A 38 -21.28 0.42 3.94
N ILE A 39 -22.43 0.79 3.44
CA ILE A 39 -23.63 0.97 4.25
C ILE A 39 -24.49 -0.29 4.15
N ILE A 40 -24.73 -0.91 5.30
CA ILE A 40 -25.62 -2.07 5.41
C ILE A 40 -26.66 -1.72 6.49
N GLY A 41 -27.92 -1.52 6.08
CA GLY A 41 -28.95 -1.03 6.98
C GLY A 41 -28.60 0.36 7.51
N ASP A 42 -28.58 0.50 8.84
CA ASP A 42 -28.23 1.77 9.51
C ASP A 42 -26.76 1.83 9.94
N ASN A 43 -25.97 0.81 9.60
CA ASN A 43 -24.58 0.71 10.02
C ASN A 43 -23.62 0.99 8.88
N ILE A 44 -22.50 1.64 9.21
CA ILE A 44 -21.42 1.91 8.27
C ILE A 44 -20.26 0.97 8.58
N PHE A 45 -19.84 0.19 7.58
CA PHE A 45 -18.68 -0.68 7.64
C PHE A 45 -17.63 -0.16 6.68
N TYR A 46 -16.37 -0.52 6.92
CA TYR A 46 -15.26 -0.15 6.04
C TYR A 46 -14.61 -1.40 5.48
N ASP A 47 -14.59 -1.49 4.16
CA ASP A 47 -13.91 -2.57 3.44
C ASP A 47 -12.62 -2.07 2.82
N ILE A 48 -11.68 -2.98 2.61
CA ILE A 48 -10.45 -2.67 1.87
C ILE A 48 -10.80 -2.46 0.39
N LYS A 49 -10.34 -1.36 -0.19
CA LYS A 49 -10.52 -1.10 -1.62
C LYS A 49 -9.80 -2.16 -2.43
N CYS A 50 -10.37 -2.50 -3.59
CA CYS A 50 -9.74 -3.42 -4.54
C CYS A 50 -8.60 -2.68 -5.26
N ILE A 51 -7.38 -2.91 -4.82
CA ILE A 51 -6.18 -2.31 -5.40
C ILE A 51 -5.38 -3.41 -6.07
N GLU A 52 -5.28 -3.36 -7.41
CA GLU A 52 -4.58 -4.39 -8.18
C GLU A 52 -3.10 -4.11 -8.34
N LYS A 53 -2.73 -2.84 -8.47
CA LYS A 53 -1.36 -2.42 -8.73
C LYS A 53 -1.00 -1.20 -7.92
N ILE A 54 0.28 -1.13 -7.56
CA ILE A 54 0.85 -0.01 -6.81
C ILE A 54 2.07 0.49 -7.57
N VAL A 55 2.20 1.81 -7.67
CA VAL A 55 3.40 2.45 -8.20
C VAL A 55 4.27 2.88 -7.03
N PHE A 56 5.45 2.30 -6.92
CA PHE A 56 6.44 2.75 -5.96
C PHE A 56 7.38 3.76 -6.59
N VAL A 57 7.56 4.88 -5.92
CA VAL A 57 8.42 5.97 -6.37
C VAL A 57 9.62 6.08 -5.44
N ASN A 58 10.81 5.96 -6.00
CA ASN A 58 12.03 6.23 -5.26
C ASN A 58 12.18 7.74 -5.12
N THR A 59 12.11 8.25 -3.90
CA THR A 59 12.21 9.69 -3.64
C THR A 59 13.63 10.22 -3.65
N PHE A 60 14.61 9.32 -3.83
CA PHE A 60 16.03 9.68 -3.84
C PHE A 60 16.51 9.93 -5.26
N GLY A 61 17.19 11.06 -5.46
CA GLY A 61 17.73 11.43 -6.77
C GLY A 61 16.81 12.30 -7.61
N GLU A 62 17.33 12.80 -8.72
CA GLU A 62 16.61 13.73 -9.60
C GLU A 62 15.56 13.04 -10.46
N ASP A 63 15.85 11.82 -10.91
CA ASP A 63 14.99 11.11 -11.85
C ASP A 63 13.78 10.42 -11.22
N LYS A 64 13.78 10.26 -9.90
CA LYS A 64 12.70 9.62 -9.15
C LYS A 64 12.14 8.38 -9.84
N PRO A 65 12.97 7.33 -10.01
CA PRO A 65 12.53 6.15 -10.73
C PRO A 65 11.30 5.51 -10.08
N GLN A 66 10.47 4.90 -10.89
CA GLN A 66 9.21 4.28 -10.47
C GLN A 66 9.18 2.84 -10.91
N ILE A 67 8.52 2.00 -10.11
CA ILE A 67 8.17 0.63 -10.49
C ILE A 67 6.71 0.39 -10.23
N ILE A 68 6.10 -0.43 -11.08
CA ILE A 68 4.72 -0.86 -10.92
C ILE A 68 4.76 -2.31 -10.45
N VAL A 69 4.11 -2.59 -9.32
CA VAL A 69 4.02 -3.95 -8.77
C VAL A 69 2.57 -4.35 -8.63
N GLU A 70 2.31 -5.65 -8.72
CA GLU A 70 1.00 -6.19 -8.42
C GLU A 70 0.78 -6.16 -6.91
N CYS A 71 -0.42 -5.82 -6.49
CA CYS A 71 -0.85 -5.89 -5.11
C CYS A 71 -1.67 -7.16 -4.93
N ASN A 72 -1.12 -8.14 -4.20
CA ASN A 72 -1.82 -9.39 -3.97
C ASN A 72 -2.94 -9.25 -2.95
N LYS A 73 -2.70 -8.43 -1.92
CA LYS A 73 -3.60 -8.33 -0.79
C LYS A 73 -3.22 -7.14 0.09
N ILE A 74 -4.20 -6.55 0.74
CA ILE A 74 -3.98 -5.56 1.79
C ILE A 74 -4.76 -6.03 3.02
N GLU A 75 -4.08 -6.08 4.17
CA GLU A 75 -4.71 -6.37 5.45
C GLU A 75 -4.72 -5.14 6.33
N TYR A 76 -5.82 -4.90 7.01
CA TYR A 76 -5.91 -3.87 8.02
C TYR A 76 -5.79 -4.53 9.40
N LEU A 77 -4.70 -4.26 10.08
CA LEU A 77 -4.45 -4.78 11.43
C LEU A 77 -4.86 -3.72 12.45
N GLU A 78 -6.12 -3.75 12.85
CA GLU A 78 -6.71 -2.73 13.72
C GLU A 78 -6.00 -2.62 15.08
N ASP A 79 -5.63 -3.74 15.67
CA ASP A 79 -4.94 -3.79 16.96
C ASP A 79 -3.56 -3.12 16.92
N LYS A 80 -2.90 -3.15 15.79
CA LYS A 80 -1.60 -2.50 15.57
C LYS A 80 -1.73 -1.15 14.88
N ASN A 81 -2.91 -0.82 14.39
CA ASN A 81 -3.20 0.39 13.64
C ASN A 81 -2.28 0.57 12.43
N ILE A 82 -2.11 -0.51 11.66
CA ILE A 82 -1.31 -0.51 10.43
C ILE A 82 -2.03 -1.23 9.29
N PHE A 83 -1.63 -0.87 8.07
CA PHE A 83 -1.96 -1.63 6.87
C PHE A 83 -0.75 -2.44 6.45
N LYS A 84 -0.96 -3.72 6.16
CA LYS A 84 0.06 -4.61 5.62
C LYS A 84 -0.25 -4.90 4.16
N ILE A 85 0.67 -4.53 3.29
CA ILE A 85 0.52 -4.64 1.84
C ILE A 85 1.37 -5.80 1.35
N PHE A 86 0.74 -6.76 0.69
CA PHE A 86 1.42 -7.92 0.12
C PHE A 86 1.71 -7.65 -1.35
N ILE A 87 2.98 -7.65 -1.71
CA ILE A 87 3.46 -7.31 -3.05
C ILE A 87 3.57 -8.58 -3.87
N GLY A 88 3.05 -8.53 -5.08
CA GLY A 88 3.16 -9.60 -6.06
C GLY A 88 4.28 -9.35 -7.07
N LYS A 89 3.99 -9.64 -8.32
CA LYS A 89 4.96 -9.49 -9.41
C LYS A 89 5.25 -8.03 -9.74
N ILE A 90 6.46 -7.81 -10.13
CA ILE A 90 6.91 -6.51 -10.64
C ILE A 90 6.63 -6.40 -12.14
#